data_d10b3fd84856e29d12e78f38ad3947a4
#
_entry.id   d10b3fd84856e29d12e78f38ad3947a4
#
_cell.length_a   1.000
_cell.length_b   1.000
_cell.length_c   1.000
_cell.angle_alpha   90.00
_cell.angle_beta   90.00
_cell.angle_gamma   90.00
#
_symmetry.space_group_name_H-M   'P 1'
#
loop_
_entity.id
_entity.type
_entity.pdbx_description
1 polymer ?
#
loop_
_entity_poly.entity_id
_entity_poly.type
_entity_poly.pdbx_seq_one_letter_code
_entity_poly.pdbx_strand_id
1 'polypeptide(L)'
;SSFVSSITKTHYGNVKEISDRILRSKYPVFILSSSNKLIVNEMILRKLQSLNEEKKNVKIARICGLNNSAGFVTSCVMKSGFPGPLNFTDWGINYEPYELELSEVKKRKEVQFLISNFSNKPFDHKFKINISIGNPSLNNKKISDIFIPTKTPGIDTDGLVLRSDGSKVIKLQGKFKSNYIENSDLIDKIFS
;
A
#
# COMPACT_ATOMS: atom_id res chain seq x y z
N SER A 1 6.64 -27.15 19.29
CA SER A 1 7.60 -26.81 20.39
C SER A 1 8.66 -25.78 19.93
N SER A 2 9.07 -25.75 18.65
CA SER A 2 10.08 -24.80 18.14
C SER A 2 9.61 -23.32 18.06
N PHE A 3 8.30 -23.07 17.95
CA PHE A 3 7.75 -21.73 17.90
C PHE A 3 7.88 -20.99 19.24
N VAL A 4 7.64 -21.68 20.34
CA VAL A 4 7.74 -21.12 21.69
C VAL A 4 9.19 -20.82 22.07
N SER A 5 10.14 -21.67 21.65
CA SER A 5 11.56 -21.50 22.00
C SER A 5 12.24 -20.32 21.31
N SER A 6 11.79 -19.93 20.11
CA SER A 6 12.35 -18.78 19.38
C SER A 6 11.88 -17.42 19.91
N ILE A 7 10.74 -17.38 20.60
CA ILE A 7 10.12 -16.15 21.11
C ILE A 7 10.50 -15.88 22.59
N THR A 8 10.90 -16.89 23.34
CA THR A 8 11.18 -16.79 24.79
C THR A 8 12.44 -16.01 25.15
N LYS A 9 13.23 -15.55 24.18
CA LYS A 9 14.44 -14.76 24.43
C LYS A 9 14.26 -13.24 24.38
N THR A 10 13.09 -12.74 24.13
CA THR A 10 12.80 -11.31 24.10
C THR A 10 12.06 -10.84 25.36
N HIS A 11 12.38 -9.65 25.87
CA HIS A 11 11.86 -9.05 27.11
C HIS A 11 10.36 -8.74 27.18
N TYR A 12 9.53 -9.37 26.35
CA TYR A 12 8.08 -9.19 26.36
C TYR A 12 7.44 -10.31 27.19
N GLY A 13 7.01 -9.94 28.40
CA GLY A 13 6.30 -10.85 29.32
C GLY A 13 5.12 -11.53 28.63
N ASN A 14 4.90 -12.82 28.96
CA ASN A 14 3.74 -13.63 28.59
C ASN A 14 3.61 -14.11 27.13
N VAL A 15 4.69 -14.26 26.38
CA VAL A 15 4.64 -14.91 25.06
C VAL A 15 4.09 -16.35 25.18
N LYS A 16 4.39 -17.06 26.27
CA LYS A 16 3.85 -18.39 26.53
C LYS A 16 2.33 -18.35 26.66
N GLU A 17 1.80 -17.38 27.41
CA GLU A 17 0.36 -17.21 27.57
C GLU A 17 -0.34 -16.90 26.24
N ILE A 18 0.26 -16.04 25.40
CA ILE A 18 -0.28 -15.73 24.05
C ILE A 18 -0.30 -17.00 23.20
N SER A 19 0.79 -17.77 23.20
CA SER A 19 0.88 -19.03 22.47
C SER A 19 -0.19 -20.04 22.96
N ASP A 20 -0.34 -20.18 24.27
CA ASP A 20 -1.34 -21.08 24.85
C ASP A 20 -2.77 -20.65 24.50
N ARG A 21 -3.06 -19.35 24.49
CA ARG A 21 -4.38 -18.83 24.07
C ARG A 21 -4.65 -19.10 22.58
N ILE A 22 -3.66 -18.91 21.70
CA ILE A 22 -3.77 -19.22 20.28
C ILE A 22 -4.05 -20.73 20.10
N LEU A 23 -3.29 -21.59 20.78
CA LEU A 23 -3.43 -23.04 20.68
C LEU A 23 -4.76 -23.55 21.26
N ARG A 24 -5.33 -22.90 22.26
CA ARG A 24 -6.64 -23.25 22.83
C ARG A 24 -7.81 -22.64 22.04
N SER A 25 -7.55 -21.61 21.22
CA SER A 25 -8.59 -20.96 20.43
C SER A 25 -9.11 -21.88 19.34
N LYS A 26 -10.43 -21.90 19.18
CA LYS A 26 -11.10 -22.66 18.11
C LYS A 26 -10.95 -21.97 16.74
N TYR A 27 -10.90 -20.65 16.73
CA TYR A 27 -10.81 -19.82 15.54
C TYR A 27 -9.86 -18.63 15.80
N PRO A 28 -8.55 -18.82 15.82
CA PRO A 28 -7.63 -17.70 15.99
C PRO A 28 -7.65 -16.82 14.76
N VAL A 29 -7.73 -15.49 14.97
CA VAL A 29 -7.72 -14.48 13.91
C VAL A 29 -6.45 -13.64 14.05
N PHE A 30 -5.68 -13.58 12.98
CA PHE A 30 -4.48 -12.73 12.89
C PHE A 30 -4.74 -11.53 12.00
N ILE A 31 -4.48 -10.34 12.52
CA ILE A 31 -4.60 -9.10 11.76
C ILE A 31 -3.20 -8.66 11.37
N LEU A 32 -2.91 -8.65 10.07
CA LEU A 32 -1.62 -8.26 9.52
C LEU A 32 -1.68 -6.85 8.95
N SER A 33 -0.75 -5.99 9.38
CA SER A 33 -0.58 -4.64 8.85
C SER A 33 0.42 -4.62 7.70
N SER A 34 0.22 -3.72 6.74
CA SER A 34 1.14 -3.48 5.63
C SER A 34 2.44 -2.76 6.04
N SER A 35 2.57 -2.33 7.30
CA SER A 35 3.77 -1.65 7.81
C SER A 35 4.98 -2.57 8.04
N ASN A 36 4.77 -3.89 8.04
CA ASN A 36 5.85 -4.85 8.21
C ASN A 36 6.64 -5.02 6.90
N LYS A 37 7.94 -5.29 7.03
CA LYS A 37 8.77 -5.67 5.87
C LYS A 37 8.22 -6.94 5.23
N LEU A 38 8.33 -7.06 3.91
CA LEU A 38 7.80 -8.18 3.13
C LEU A 38 8.24 -9.54 3.69
N ILE A 39 9.52 -9.68 4.03
CA ILE A 39 10.09 -10.91 4.58
C ILE A 39 9.44 -11.31 5.91
N VAL A 40 9.12 -10.33 6.77
CA VAL A 40 8.45 -10.58 8.06
C VAL A 40 7.04 -11.11 7.82
N ASN A 41 6.30 -10.50 6.89
CA ASN A 41 4.96 -10.96 6.53
C ASN A 41 5.00 -12.37 5.95
N GLU A 42 5.97 -12.70 5.10
CA GLU A 42 6.13 -14.04 4.54
C GLU A 42 6.41 -15.08 5.63
N MET A 43 7.33 -14.79 6.55
CA MET A 43 7.62 -15.69 7.69
C MET A 43 6.38 -15.94 8.55
N ILE A 44 5.60 -14.88 8.83
CA ILE A 44 4.35 -15.00 9.58
C ILE A 44 3.36 -15.89 8.80
N LEU A 45 3.15 -15.64 7.52
CA LEU A 45 2.22 -16.40 6.68
C LEU A 45 2.58 -17.88 6.62
N ARG A 46 3.86 -18.22 6.40
CA ARG A 46 4.33 -19.62 6.44
C ARG A 46 4.04 -20.29 7.77
N LYS A 47 4.23 -19.56 8.89
CA LYS A 47 3.94 -20.10 10.21
C LYS A 47 2.45 -20.29 10.47
N LEU A 48 1.63 -19.34 10.01
CA LEU A 48 0.17 -19.44 10.12
C LEU A 48 -0.38 -20.59 9.25
N GLN A 49 0.24 -20.84 8.08
CA GLN A 49 -0.09 -21.98 7.24
C GLN A 49 0.19 -23.30 7.96
N SER A 50 1.35 -23.44 8.60
CA SER A 50 1.66 -24.66 9.37
C SER A 50 0.67 -24.90 10.53
N LEU A 51 0.19 -23.83 11.18
CA LEU A 51 -0.86 -23.95 12.20
C LEU A 51 -2.21 -24.42 11.62
N ASN A 52 -2.51 -24.05 10.38
CA ASN A 52 -3.71 -24.53 9.69
C ASN A 52 -3.63 -26.02 9.34
N GLU A 53 -2.45 -26.50 8.96
CA GLU A 53 -2.19 -27.92 8.72
C GLU A 53 -2.42 -28.76 9.98
N GLU A 54 -2.19 -28.18 11.17
CA GLU A 54 -2.52 -28.76 12.48
C GLU A 54 -4.03 -28.66 12.83
N LYS A 55 -4.91 -28.40 11.87
CA LYS A 55 -6.38 -28.27 12.04
C LYS A 55 -6.84 -27.10 12.94
N LYS A 56 -6.08 -26.02 13.03
CA LYS A 56 -6.40 -24.86 13.88
C LYS A 56 -7.32 -23.84 13.24
N ASN A 57 -7.77 -24.02 12.00
CA ASN A 57 -8.69 -23.11 11.29
C ASN A 57 -8.35 -21.62 11.48
N VAL A 58 -7.07 -21.29 11.31
CA VAL A 58 -6.55 -19.93 11.44
C VAL A 58 -7.14 -19.01 10.37
N LYS A 59 -7.60 -17.85 10.76
CA LYS A 59 -8.07 -16.80 9.85
C LYS A 59 -7.07 -15.64 9.82
N ILE A 60 -6.86 -15.11 8.64
CA ILE A 60 -5.96 -13.98 8.42
C ILE A 60 -6.78 -12.83 7.84
N ALA A 61 -6.77 -11.70 8.52
CA ALA A 61 -7.27 -10.43 8.02
C ALA A 61 -6.07 -9.52 7.70
N ARG A 62 -5.97 -9.05 6.48
CA ARG A 62 -4.95 -8.09 6.07
C ARG A 62 -5.54 -6.69 6.05
N ILE A 63 -4.89 -5.75 6.73
CA ILE A 63 -5.22 -4.34 6.65
C ILE A 63 -4.12 -3.66 5.82
N CYS A 64 -4.49 -3.24 4.61
CA CYS A 64 -3.60 -2.48 3.74
C CYS A 64 -3.44 -1.04 4.28
N GLY A 65 -2.40 -0.36 3.79
CA GLY A 65 -2.14 1.03 4.14
C GLY A 65 -3.29 1.98 3.73
N LEU A 66 -3.17 3.24 4.17
CA LEU A 66 -4.11 4.32 3.87
C LEU A 66 -4.08 4.71 2.38
N ASN A 67 -4.90 5.70 2.02
CA ASN A 67 -4.88 6.38 0.71
C ASN A 67 -5.14 5.46 -0.48
N ASN A 68 -6.04 4.48 -0.31
CA ASN A 68 -6.39 3.51 -1.35
C ASN A 68 -5.21 2.63 -1.84
N SER A 69 -4.23 2.39 -0.98
CA SER A 69 -3.09 1.52 -1.32
C SER A 69 -3.53 0.10 -1.71
N ALA A 70 -4.61 -0.42 -1.13
CA ALA A 70 -5.20 -1.70 -1.52
C ALA A 70 -5.70 -1.65 -2.97
N GLY A 71 -6.37 -0.57 -3.37
CA GLY A 71 -6.82 -0.36 -4.76
C GLY A 71 -5.67 -0.28 -5.73
N PHE A 72 -4.61 0.46 -5.38
CA PHE A 72 -3.40 0.56 -6.20
C PHE A 72 -2.76 -0.81 -6.43
N VAL A 73 -2.48 -1.56 -5.37
CA VAL A 73 -1.89 -2.91 -5.46
C VAL A 73 -2.77 -3.85 -6.30
N THR A 74 -4.09 -3.82 -6.09
CA THR A 74 -5.03 -4.65 -6.85
C THR A 74 -5.01 -4.27 -8.34
N SER A 75 -4.98 -2.97 -8.66
CA SER A 75 -4.88 -2.51 -10.05
C SER A 75 -3.58 -2.95 -10.72
N CYS A 76 -2.46 -2.90 -10.00
CA CYS A 76 -1.18 -3.42 -10.48
C CYS A 76 -1.29 -4.91 -10.80
N VAL A 77 -1.82 -5.73 -9.88
CA VAL A 77 -2.00 -7.17 -10.09
C VAL A 77 -2.89 -7.45 -11.30
N MET A 78 -4.01 -6.75 -11.44
CA MET A 78 -4.93 -6.94 -12.56
C MET A 78 -4.34 -6.58 -13.92
N LYS A 79 -3.42 -5.62 -13.97
CA LYS A 79 -2.81 -5.14 -15.21
C LYS A 79 -1.51 -5.86 -15.58
N SER A 80 -0.72 -6.28 -14.61
CA SER A 80 0.63 -6.82 -14.82
C SER A 80 0.84 -8.23 -14.26
N GLY A 81 -0.07 -8.72 -13.42
CA GLY A 81 0.14 -9.95 -12.64
C GLY A 81 0.94 -9.76 -11.36
N PHE A 82 1.47 -8.53 -11.09
CA PHE A 82 2.35 -8.26 -9.96
C PHE A 82 1.83 -7.12 -9.06
N PRO A 83 2.06 -7.19 -7.75
CA PRO A 83 1.52 -6.20 -6.80
C PRO A 83 2.22 -4.83 -6.84
N GLY A 84 3.28 -4.66 -7.62
CA GLY A 84 4.20 -3.52 -7.58
C GLY A 84 5.31 -3.71 -6.51
N PRO A 85 6.42 -2.95 -6.61
CA PRO A 85 6.73 -1.96 -7.65
C PRO A 85 7.03 -2.60 -9.02
N LEU A 86 6.70 -1.87 -10.08
CA LEU A 86 6.81 -2.34 -11.46
C LEU A 86 7.81 -1.49 -12.23
N ASN A 87 8.62 -2.14 -13.06
CA ASN A 87 9.49 -1.50 -14.04
C ASN A 87 8.93 -1.74 -15.45
N PHE A 88 8.68 -0.65 -16.18
CA PHE A 88 8.20 -0.70 -17.56
C PHE A 88 9.40 -0.55 -18.49
N THR A 89 9.64 -1.56 -19.30
CA THR A 89 10.75 -1.62 -20.25
C THR A 89 10.23 -1.91 -21.64
N ASP A 90 11.06 -1.74 -22.66
CA ASP A 90 10.74 -2.10 -24.05
C ASP A 90 10.38 -3.60 -24.22
N TRP A 91 10.82 -4.43 -23.28
CA TRP A 91 10.56 -5.89 -23.26
C TRP A 91 9.33 -6.27 -22.44
N GLY A 92 8.65 -5.29 -21.83
CA GLY A 92 7.46 -5.52 -21.02
C GLY A 92 7.58 -5.03 -19.58
N ILE A 93 6.75 -5.61 -18.72
CA ILE A 93 6.65 -5.22 -17.31
C ILE A 93 7.45 -6.19 -16.45
N ASN A 94 8.41 -5.66 -15.70
CA ASN A 94 9.22 -6.43 -14.76
C ASN A 94 8.81 -6.13 -13.30
N TYR A 95 8.85 -7.15 -12.47
CA TYR A 95 8.65 -7.04 -11.03
C TYR A 95 9.99 -7.12 -10.31
N GLU A 96 10.46 -6.00 -9.77
CA GLU A 96 11.78 -5.85 -9.18
C GLU A 96 11.67 -5.19 -7.79
N PRO A 97 11.10 -5.88 -6.79
CA PRO A 97 10.73 -5.28 -5.51
C PRO A 97 11.93 -4.76 -4.70
N TYR A 98 13.10 -5.30 -4.89
CA TYR A 98 14.32 -4.87 -4.18
C TYR A 98 15.02 -3.72 -4.89
N GLU A 99 15.11 -3.76 -6.22
CA GLU A 99 15.78 -2.73 -7.02
C GLU A 99 14.94 -1.46 -7.14
N LEU A 100 13.62 -1.61 -7.07
CA LEU A 100 12.65 -0.52 -7.09
C LEU A 100 12.21 -0.10 -5.68
N GLU A 101 12.92 -0.52 -4.62
CA GLU A 101 12.73 0.09 -3.32
C GLU A 101 13.04 1.58 -3.41
N LEU A 102 12.19 2.41 -2.78
CA LEU A 102 12.25 3.86 -2.92
C LEU A 102 13.62 4.45 -2.59
N SER A 103 14.35 3.85 -1.65
CA SER A 103 15.73 4.20 -1.29
C SER A 103 16.73 4.01 -2.45
N GLU A 104 16.54 2.98 -3.26
CA GLU A 104 17.40 2.67 -4.41
C GLU A 104 17.02 3.49 -5.65
N VAL A 105 15.72 3.62 -5.91
CA VAL A 105 15.22 4.44 -7.02
C VAL A 105 15.68 5.89 -6.90
N LYS A 106 15.72 6.41 -5.68
CA LYS A 106 16.18 7.77 -5.38
C LYS A 106 17.60 8.07 -5.83
N LYS A 107 18.47 7.07 -5.79
CA LYS A 107 19.88 7.21 -6.20
C LYS A 107 20.04 7.29 -7.73
N ARG A 108 19.08 6.77 -8.49
CA ARG A 108 19.21 6.53 -9.94
C ARG A 108 18.32 7.41 -10.80
N LYS A 109 17.30 8.08 -10.22
CA LYS A 109 16.24 8.77 -10.99
C LYS A 109 16.25 10.28 -10.73
N GLU A 110 15.99 11.02 -11.79
CA GLU A 110 16.03 12.47 -11.76
C GLU A 110 14.66 13.09 -11.46
N VAL A 111 13.58 12.47 -11.93
CA VAL A 111 12.23 13.03 -11.86
C VAL A 111 11.31 12.09 -11.08
N GLN A 112 10.57 12.67 -10.16
CA GLN A 112 9.49 11.99 -9.44
C GLN A 112 8.15 12.60 -9.82
N PHE A 113 7.19 11.76 -10.22
CA PHE A 113 5.77 12.09 -10.27
C PHE A 113 5.06 11.46 -9.06
N LEU A 114 4.52 12.29 -8.20
CA LEU A 114 3.68 11.87 -7.09
C LEU A 114 2.22 12.17 -7.43
N ILE A 115 1.39 11.14 -7.54
CA ILE A 115 -0.05 11.29 -7.70
C ILE A 115 -0.72 10.90 -6.38
N SER A 116 -1.36 11.85 -5.71
CA SER A 116 -1.95 11.64 -4.38
C SER A 116 -3.23 12.44 -4.16
N ASN A 117 -4.36 11.75 -4.21
CA ASN A 117 -5.68 12.38 -4.05
C ASN A 117 -6.24 12.26 -2.63
N PHE A 118 -5.78 11.29 -1.84
CA PHE A 118 -6.34 10.96 -0.53
C PHE A 118 -5.42 11.33 0.64
N SER A 119 -4.21 11.81 0.38
CA SER A 119 -3.29 12.25 1.42
C SER A 119 -3.14 13.76 1.43
N ASN A 120 -3.10 14.35 2.61
CA ASN A 120 -2.68 15.73 2.84
C ASN A 120 -1.26 15.83 3.42
N LYS A 121 -0.55 14.71 3.51
CA LYS A 121 0.81 14.67 4.03
C LYS A 121 1.80 14.81 2.88
N PRO A 122 2.80 15.69 3.03
CA PRO A 122 3.88 15.81 2.09
C PRO A 122 4.68 14.50 2.02
N PHE A 123 5.27 14.24 0.88
CA PHE A 123 6.14 13.08 0.69
C PHE A 123 7.57 13.46 1.07
N ASP A 124 8.18 12.68 1.94
CA ASP A 124 9.46 13.02 2.59
C ASP A 124 10.70 12.81 1.70
N HIS A 125 10.50 12.35 0.46
CA HIS A 125 11.61 12.00 -0.42
C HIS A 125 11.78 13.07 -1.51
N LYS A 126 12.99 13.61 -1.60
CA LYS A 126 13.36 14.57 -2.65
C LYS A 126 14.15 13.87 -3.74
N PHE A 127 13.67 14.01 -4.95
CA PHE A 127 14.40 13.73 -6.18
C PHE A 127 14.97 15.05 -6.73
N LYS A 128 15.68 15.01 -7.85
CA LYS A 128 16.21 16.21 -8.49
C LYS A 128 15.08 17.14 -8.95
N ILE A 129 14.03 16.55 -9.52
CA ILE A 129 12.79 17.24 -9.91
C ILE A 129 11.61 16.49 -9.28
N ASN A 130 10.74 17.20 -8.58
CA ASN A 130 9.57 16.64 -7.92
C ASN A 130 8.30 17.30 -8.45
N ILE A 131 7.45 16.50 -9.05
CA ILE A 131 6.16 16.93 -9.59
C ILE A 131 5.07 16.23 -8.77
N SER A 132 4.16 17.00 -8.20
CA SER A 132 3.03 16.46 -7.43
C SER A 132 1.71 16.81 -8.09
N ILE A 133 0.84 15.82 -8.19
CA ILE A 133 -0.49 15.91 -8.78
C ILE A 133 -1.48 15.41 -7.73
N GLY A 134 -2.55 16.13 -7.47
CA GLY A 134 -3.58 15.62 -6.55
C GLY A 134 -4.41 16.67 -5.85
N ASN A 135 -4.93 16.29 -4.68
CA ASN A 135 -5.85 17.07 -3.89
C ASN A 135 -5.34 18.51 -3.67
N PRO A 136 -6.15 19.55 -3.97
CA PRO A 136 -5.78 20.95 -3.77
C PRO A 136 -5.35 21.32 -2.35
N SER A 137 -5.84 20.59 -1.34
CA SER A 137 -5.42 20.77 0.06
C SER A 137 -4.02 20.21 0.37
N LEU A 138 -3.41 19.52 -0.58
CA LEU A 138 -2.07 18.98 -0.44
C LEU A 138 -1.05 20.12 -0.48
N ASN A 139 -0.59 20.59 0.65
CA ASN A 139 0.36 21.70 0.73
C ASN A 139 1.79 21.23 0.43
N ASN A 140 2.05 20.86 -0.80
CA ASN A 140 3.35 20.35 -1.26
C ASN A 140 4.32 21.43 -1.76
N LYS A 141 3.99 22.72 -1.60
CA LYS A 141 4.86 23.83 -2.05
C LYS A 141 6.28 23.79 -1.49
N LYS A 142 6.49 23.10 -0.37
CA LYS A 142 7.81 22.93 0.25
C LYS A 142 8.61 21.73 -0.28
N ILE A 143 7.98 20.82 -1.00
CA ILE A 143 8.57 19.52 -1.37
C ILE A 143 8.52 19.28 -2.88
N SER A 144 7.54 19.87 -3.57
CA SER A 144 7.40 19.76 -5.02
C SER A 144 7.89 21.03 -5.71
N ASP A 145 8.64 20.84 -6.78
CA ASP A 145 9.04 21.92 -7.67
C ASP A 145 7.84 22.38 -8.50
N ILE A 146 6.97 21.42 -8.88
CA ILE A 146 5.71 21.67 -9.57
C ILE A 146 4.58 21.00 -8.83
N PHE A 147 3.49 21.71 -8.55
CA PHE A 147 2.25 21.17 -7.99
C PHE A 147 1.07 21.46 -8.91
N ILE A 148 0.35 20.42 -9.31
CA ILE A 148 -0.85 20.51 -10.15
C ILE A 148 -2.05 20.02 -9.34
N PRO A 149 -2.96 20.92 -8.92
CA PRO A 149 -4.17 20.53 -8.23
C PRO A 149 -5.16 19.85 -9.19
N THR A 150 -5.75 18.74 -8.74
CA THR A 150 -6.73 17.99 -9.51
C THR A 150 -7.96 17.67 -8.66
N LYS A 151 -9.04 17.27 -9.30
CA LYS A 151 -10.25 16.82 -8.61
C LYS A 151 -9.97 15.68 -7.66
N THR A 152 -10.69 15.65 -6.55
CA THR A 152 -10.56 14.63 -5.50
C THR A 152 -11.78 13.71 -5.51
N PRO A 153 -11.59 12.39 -5.72
CA PRO A 153 -12.68 11.42 -5.67
C PRO A 153 -13.48 11.48 -4.37
N GLY A 154 -14.81 11.53 -4.49
CA GLY A 154 -15.72 11.65 -3.36
C GLY A 154 -15.95 13.08 -2.86
N ILE A 155 -15.23 14.05 -3.41
CA ILE A 155 -15.43 15.47 -3.13
C ILE A 155 -16.04 16.15 -4.37
N ASP A 156 -15.29 16.26 -5.45
CA ASP A 156 -15.66 17.00 -6.67
C ASP A 156 -15.59 16.15 -7.94
N THR A 157 -15.31 14.87 -7.81
CA THR A 157 -15.48 13.85 -8.86
C THR A 157 -15.88 12.50 -8.26
N ASP A 158 -16.47 11.67 -9.08
CA ASP A 158 -16.75 10.26 -8.73
C ASP A 158 -15.44 9.47 -8.68
N GLY A 159 -15.46 8.35 -7.96
CA GLY A 159 -14.30 7.47 -7.92
C GLY A 159 -14.57 6.12 -7.27
N LEU A 160 -13.57 5.28 -7.26
CA LEU A 160 -13.61 3.97 -6.64
C LEU A 160 -12.46 3.83 -5.64
N VAL A 161 -12.78 3.29 -4.48
CA VAL A 161 -11.76 2.90 -3.50
C VAL A 161 -11.97 1.45 -3.09
N LEU A 162 -10.89 0.73 -2.92
CA LEU A 162 -10.94 -0.58 -2.31
C LEU A 162 -10.81 -0.42 -0.80
N ARG A 163 -11.70 -1.04 -0.06
CA ARG A 163 -11.62 -1.09 1.41
C ARG A 163 -10.25 -1.61 1.85
N SER A 164 -9.72 -1.10 2.94
CA SER A 164 -8.37 -1.44 3.41
C SER A 164 -8.17 -2.93 3.72
N ASP A 165 -9.25 -3.67 3.99
CA ASP A 165 -9.23 -5.13 4.15
C ASP A 165 -9.34 -5.91 2.81
N GLY A 166 -9.49 -5.20 1.69
CA GLY A 166 -9.59 -5.79 0.35
C GLY A 166 -10.95 -6.44 0.04
N SER A 167 -11.95 -6.32 0.92
CA SER A 167 -13.20 -7.08 0.82
C SER A 167 -14.21 -6.51 -0.18
N LYS A 168 -14.21 -5.19 -0.38
CA LYS A 168 -15.23 -4.51 -1.21
C LYS A 168 -14.66 -3.28 -1.91
N VAL A 169 -15.13 -3.05 -3.13
CA VAL A 169 -14.99 -1.77 -3.83
C VAL A 169 -16.11 -0.84 -3.35
N ILE A 170 -15.76 0.36 -2.97
CA ILE A 170 -16.68 1.41 -2.53
C ILE A 170 -16.71 2.47 -3.62
N LYS A 171 -17.90 2.79 -4.12
CA LYS A 171 -18.12 3.91 -5.04
C LYS A 171 -18.18 5.20 -4.23
N LEU A 172 -17.34 6.16 -4.56
CA LEU A 172 -17.37 7.52 -4.06
C LEU A 172 -18.15 8.38 -5.05
N GLN A 173 -19.00 9.25 -4.55
CA GLN A 173 -19.76 10.21 -5.37
C GLN A 173 -19.25 11.63 -5.10
N GLY A 174 -18.94 12.35 -6.15
CA GLY A 174 -18.65 13.77 -6.09
C GLY A 174 -19.89 14.56 -5.65
N LYS A 175 -19.75 15.43 -4.66
CA LYS A 175 -20.84 16.25 -4.10
C LYS A 175 -20.71 17.72 -4.46
N PHE A 176 -19.52 18.16 -4.81
CA PHE A 176 -19.22 19.55 -5.10
C PHE A 176 -18.78 19.67 -6.56
N LYS A 177 -18.90 20.87 -7.12
CA LYS A 177 -18.35 21.21 -8.43
C LYS A 177 -17.07 22.00 -8.24
N SER A 178 -16.03 21.68 -8.97
CA SER A 178 -14.80 22.45 -9.02
C SER A 178 -14.33 22.65 -10.47
N ASN A 179 -13.46 23.63 -10.68
CA ASN A 179 -12.84 23.89 -11.97
C ASN A 179 -11.50 23.14 -12.15
N TYR A 180 -11.15 22.27 -11.19
CA TYR A 180 -9.94 21.48 -11.32
C TYR A 180 -10.10 20.41 -12.41
N ILE A 181 -8.99 20.08 -13.05
CA ILE A 181 -8.93 18.99 -14.05
C ILE A 181 -9.02 17.61 -13.37
N GLU A 182 -9.55 16.64 -14.05
CA GLU A 182 -9.48 15.23 -13.59
C GLU A 182 -8.09 14.65 -13.81
N ASN A 183 -7.69 13.71 -12.95
CA ASN A 183 -6.36 13.08 -13.06
C ASN A 183 -6.17 12.37 -14.40
N SER A 184 -7.20 11.66 -14.90
CA SER A 184 -7.18 10.99 -16.20
C SER A 184 -6.88 11.98 -17.31
N ASP A 185 -7.65 13.07 -17.39
CA ASP A 185 -7.53 14.07 -18.44
C ASP A 185 -6.16 14.79 -18.39
N LEU A 186 -5.63 14.98 -17.18
CA LEU A 186 -4.31 15.57 -17.00
C LEU A 186 -3.21 14.61 -17.49
N ILE A 187 -3.28 13.35 -17.11
CA ILE A 187 -2.30 12.34 -17.52
C ILE A 187 -2.32 12.16 -19.03
N ASP A 188 -3.49 12.09 -19.63
CA ASP A 188 -3.61 12.00 -21.10
C ASP A 188 -2.98 13.22 -21.79
N LYS A 189 -3.14 14.43 -21.24
CA LYS A 189 -2.51 15.65 -21.78
C LYS A 189 -0.99 15.72 -21.60
N ILE A 190 -0.45 15.05 -20.57
CA ILE A 190 1.00 15.05 -20.32
C ILE A 190 1.70 14.05 -21.25
N PHE A 191 1.04 12.94 -21.60
CA PHE A 191 1.65 11.83 -22.33
C PHE A 191 1.11 11.67 -23.77
N SER A 192 0.24 12.55 -24.24
CA SER A 192 -0.16 12.67 -25.65
C SER A 192 0.86 13.48 -26.43
#